data_90c6ce110374d2b6a75bccfc16be19d6
#
_entry.id   90c6ce110374d2b6a75bccfc16be19d6
#
_cell.length_a   1.000
_cell.length_b   1.000
_cell.length_c   1.000
_cell.angle_alpha   90.00
_cell.angle_beta   90.00
_cell.angle_gamma   90.00
#
_symmetry.space_group_name_H-M   'P 1'
#
loop_
_entity.id
_entity.type
_entity.pdbx_description
1 polymer ?
#
loop_
_entity_poly.entity_id
_entity_poly.type
_entity_poly.pdbx_seq_one_letter_code
_entity_poly.pdbx_strand_id
1 'polypeptide(L)'
;MQEGNEESGGASRGDEERREEERIETDEEWYHDVAIDCFRYLGMKSLVEVDRLTLREYNWLMEAYSLREIDDDFRAHRSAYLGLVVSKKKKNGQYVYSDFKKFYDHKKEEEKITNKKEPSKFSALSKHLKDKQEKD
;
A
#
# COMPACT_ATOMS: atom_id res chain seq x y z
N MET A 1 31.72 -59.82 3.28
CA MET A 1 31.04 -59.15 4.44
C MET A 1 31.80 -57.90 4.76
N GLN A 2 31.24 -56.76 4.39
CA GLN A 2 31.70 -55.46 4.85
C GLN A 2 30.47 -54.76 5.43
N GLU A 3 30.51 -54.57 6.75
CA GLU A 3 29.51 -53.86 7.50
C GLU A 3 29.69 -52.36 7.23
N GLY A 4 28.66 -51.72 6.66
CA GLY A 4 28.59 -50.29 6.49
C GLY A 4 28.27 -49.66 7.84
N ASN A 5 29.19 -48.83 8.32
CA ASN A 5 29.05 -48.02 9.51
C ASN A 5 28.24 -46.77 9.11
N GLU A 6 26.95 -46.70 9.43
CA GLU A 6 26.14 -45.50 9.35
C GLU A 6 26.51 -44.61 10.55
N GLU A 7 27.39 -43.64 10.33
CA GLU A 7 27.59 -42.54 11.26
C GLU A 7 26.37 -41.62 11.22
N SER A 8 25.45 -41.78 12.16
CA SER A 8 24.43 -40.81 12.46
C SER A 8 25.10 -39.59 13.13
N GLY A 9 25.46 -38.59 12.33
CA GLY A 9 25.96 -37.33 12.81
C GLY A 9 24.86 -36.57 13.54
N GLY A 10 24.63 -36.84 14.81
CA GLY A 10 23.83 -36.01 15.69
C GLY A 10 24.53 -34.66 15.87
N ALA A 11 23.82 -33.56 15.61
CA ALA A 11 24.33 -32.22 15.89
C ALA A 11 24.72 -32.11 17.36
N SER A 12 25.92 -31.56 17.62
CA SER A 12 26.40 -31.31 18.99
C SER A 12 25.48 -30.30 19.68
N ARG A 13 25.27 -30.47 21.00
CA ARG A 13 24.49 -29.57 21.83
C ARG A 13 24.91 -28.09 21.67
N GLY A 14 26.21 -27.85 21.47
CA GLY A 14 26.76 -26.53 21.19
C GLY A 14 26.38 -25.95 19.79
N ASP A 15 26.16 -26.82 18.81
CA ASP A 15 25.69 -26.39 17.47
C ASP A 15 24.21 -26.06 17.48
N GLU A 16 23.40 -26.70 18.31
CA GLU A 16 21.99 -26.39 18.49
C GLU A 16 21.81 -25.07 19.26
N GLU A 17 22.54 -24.87 20.35
CA GLU A 17 22.55 -23.63 21.13
C GLU A 17 22.98 -22.44 20.27
N ARG A 18 24.02 -22.55 19.46
CA ARG A 18 24.48 -21.51 18.56
C ARG A 18 23.46 -21.18 17.45
N ARG A 19 22.78 -22.18 16.89
CA ARG A 19 21.72 -21.97 15.88
C ARG A 19 20.49 -21.31 16.49
N GLU A 20 20.22 -21.55 17.75
CA GLU A 20 19.09 -20.94 18.46
C GLU A 20 19.39 -19.48 18.80
N GLU A 21 20.62 -19.14 19.21
CA GLU A 21 21.09 -17.76 19.40
C GLU A 21 21.06 -16.97 18.09
N GLU A 22 21.61 -17.52 16.99
CA GLU A 22 21.55 -16.86 15.65
C GLU A 22 20.11 -16.65 15.17
N ARG A 23 19.19 -17.56 15.47
CA ARG A 23 17.78 -17.43 15.10
C ARG A 23 17.08 -16.36 15.92
N ILE A 24 17.38 -16.24 17.20
CA ILE A 24 16.81 -15.21 18.08
C ILE A 24 17.28 -13.81 17.65
N GLU A 25 18.58 -13.63 17.36
CA GLU A 25 19.10 -12.36 16.84
C GLU A 25 18.42 -11.95 15.53
N THR A 26 18.25 -12.91 14.59
CA THR A 26 17.60 -12.66 13.29
C THR A 26 16.12 -12.28 13.46
N ASP A 27 15.41 -12.89 14.41
CA ASP A 27 14.01 -12.59 14.70
C ASP A 27 13.85 -11.22 15.35
N GLU A 28 14.78 -10.81 16.23
CA GLU A 28 14.79 -9.47 16.85
C GLU A 28 15.09 -8.38 15.82
N GLU A 29 16.06 -8.58 14.94
CA GLU A 29 16.38 -7.66 13.86
C GLU A 29 15.19 -7.49 12.91
N TRP A 30 14.56 -8.59 12.51
CA TRP A 30 13.38 -8.58 11.68
C TRP A 30 12.21 -7.83 12.33
N TYR A 31 11.95 -8.09 13.63
CA TYR A 31 10.90 -7.39 14.36
C TYR A 31 11.17 -5.89 14.49
N HIS A 32 12.44 -5.54 14.76
CA HIS A 32 12.87 -4.13 14.79
C HIS A 32 12.58 -3.43 13.46
N ASP A 33 12.94 -4.04 12.33
CA ASP A 33 12.72 -3.47 11.01
C ASP A 33 11.23 -3.29 10.71
N VAL A 34 10.40 -4.28 11.02
CA VAL A 34 8.94 -4.18 10.91
C VAL A 34 8.39 -3.05 11.79
N ALA A 35 8.86 -2.91 13.03
CA ALA A 35 8.43 -1.85 13.92
C ALA A 35 8.81 -0.46 13.39
N ILE A 36 10.02 -0.30 12.87
CA ILE A 36 10.47 0.96 12.24
C ILE A 36 9.61 1.31 11.02
N ASP A 37 9.31 0.34 10.17
CA ASP A 37 8.43 0.54 9.02
C ASP A 37 7.02 0.97 9.45
N CYS A 38 6.47 0.33 10.50
CA CYS A 38 5.18 0.69 11.06
C CYS A 38 5.17 2.12 11.61
N PHE A 39 6.21 2.53 12.32
CA PHE A 39 6.33 3.89 12.85
C PHE A 39 6.52 4.92 11.73
N ARG A 40 7.39 4.62 10.78
CA ARG A 40 7.78 5.55 9.72
C ARG A 40 6.71 5.71 8.65
N TYR A 41 6.14 4.61 8.18
CA TYR A 41 5.28 4.59 7.00
C TYR A 41 3.81 4.44 7.32
N LEU A 42 3.46 3.71 8.37
CA LEU A 42 2.07 3.46 8.74
C LEU A 42 1.56 4.41 9.83
N GLY A 43 2.45 5.22 10.41
CA GLY A 43 2.10 6.24 11.40
C GLY A 43 1.71 5.66 12.76
N MET A 44 2.08 4.42 13.05
CA MET A 44 1.90 3.81 14.37
C MET A 44 2.80 4.47 15.39
N LYS A 45 2.37 4.51 16.66
CA LYS A 45 3.05 5.28 17.71
C LYS A 45 3.53 4.43 18.87
N SER A 46 3.20 3.14 18.88
CA SER A 46 3.57 2.25 19.98
C SER A 46 3.80 0.82 19.47
N LEU A 47 4.64 0.06 20.18
CA LEU A 47 4.83 -1.36 19.91
C LEU A 47 3.54 -2.17 20.11
N VAL A 48 2.65 -1.72 21.00
CA VAL A 48 1.35 -2.36 21.21
C VAL A 48 0.48 -2.34 19.93
N GLU A 49 0.58 -1.27 19.13
CA GLU A 49 -0.09 -1.21 17.83
C GLU A 49 0.54 -2.18 16.82
N VAL A 50 1.87 -2.27 16.82
CA VAL A 50 2.62 -3.21 15.96
C VAL A 50 2.30 -4.66 16.32
N ASP A 51 2.30 -5.01 17.61
CA ASP A 51 2.05 -6.37 18.11
C ASP A 51 0.64 -6.88 17.79
N ARG A 52 -0.31 -5.98 17.54
CA ARG A 52 -1.67 -6.33 17.13
C ARG A 52 -1.82 -6.62 15.65
N LEU A 53 -0.82 -6.27 14.84
CA LEU A 53 -0.84 -6.57 13.42
C LEU A 53 -0.55 -8.04 13.15
N THR A 54 -1.30 -8.62 12.25
CA THR A 54 -0.88 -9.85 11.59
C THR A 54 0.09 -9.54 10.45
N LEU A 55 0.94 -10.49 10.08
CA LEU A 55 1.84 -10.36 8.93
C LEU A 55 1.08 -10.03 7.64
N ARG A 56 -0.14 -10.56 7.49
CA ARG A 56 -1.00 -10.26 6.35
C ARG A 56 -1.43 -8.80 6.32
N GLU A 57 -1.86 -8.27 7.45
CA GLU A 57 -2.26 -6.85 7.58
C GLU A 57 -1.06 -5.93 7.33
N TYR A 58 0.11 -6.26 7.89
CA TYR A 58 1.32 -5.51 7.62
C TYR A 58 1.62 -5.43 6.12
N ASN A 59 1.62 -6.56 5.40
CA ASN A 59 1.88 -6.58 3.97
C ASN A 59 0.88 -5.73 3.17
N TRP A 60 -0.42 -5.81 3.51
CA TRP A 60 -1.44 -4.99 2.83
C TRP A 60 -1.31 -3.50 3.14
N LEU A 61 -0.95 -3.14 4.37
CA LEU A 61 -0.73 -1.75 4.75
C LEU A 61 0.51 -1.16 4.03
N MET A 62 1.59 -1.93 3.91
CA MET A 62 2.78 -1.53 3.16
C MET A 62 2.52 -1.41 1.65
N GLU A 63 1.74 -2.34 1.07
CA GLU A 63 1.28 -2.23 -0.31
C GLU A 63 0.45 -0.95 -0.52
N ALA A 64 -0.52 -0.69 0.36
CA ALA A 64 -1.34 0.51 0.32
C ALA A 64 -0.52 1.79 0.50
N TYR A 65 0.53 1.76 1.34
CA TYR A 65 1.47 2.86 1.47
C TYR A 65 2.21 3.11 0.14
N SER A 66 2.77 2.07 -0.47
CA SER A 66 3.50 2.17 -1.74
C SER A 66 2.62 2.71 -2.88
N LEU A 67 1.35 2.31 -2.92
CA LEU A 67 0.38 2.82 -3.90
C LEU A 67 0.08 4.32 -3.66
N ARG A 68 0.00 4.77 -2.42
CA ARG A 68 -0.17 6.20 -2.09
C ARG A 68 1.03 7.04 -2.54
N GLU A 69 2.25 6.54 -2.38
CA GLU A 69 3.46 7.22 -2.88
C GLU A 69 3.41 7.38 -4.41
N ILE A 70 2.97 6.36 -5.14
CA ILE A 70 2.78 6.44 -6.59
C ILE A 70 1.71 7.47 -6.96
N ASP A 71 0.61 7.53 -6.21
CA ASP A 71 -0.44 8.53 -6.41
C ASP A 71 0.05 9.96 -6.13
N ASP A 72 0.90 10.14 -5.13
CA ASP A 72 1.54 11.43 -4.80
C ASP A 72 2.50 11.87 -5.90
N ASP A 73 3.34 10.96 -6.38
CA ASP A 73 4.23 11.18 -7.53
C ASP A 73 3.44 11.56 -8.78
N PHE A 74 2.35 10.85 -9.06
CA PHE A 74 1.47 11.18 -10.19
C PHE A 74 0.89 12.59 -10.04
N ARG A 75 0.43 12.98 -8.85
CA ARG A 75 -0.09 14.32 -8.58
C ARG A 75 0.99 15.39 -8.79
N ALA A 76 2.21 15.16 -8.32
CA ALA A 76 3.33 16.07 -8.49
C ALA A 76 3.69 16.27 -9.97
N HIS A 77 3.83 15.18 -10.73
CA HIS A 77 4.13 15.21 -12.16
C HIS A 77 2.99 15.86 -12.96
N ARG A 78 1.74 15.56 -12.63
CA ARG A 78 0.58 16.20 -13.23
C ARG A 78 0.55 17.69 -12.97
N SER A 79 0.87 18.14 -11.76
CA SER A 79 0.93 19.55 -11.40
C SER A 79 1.99 20.30 -12.23
N ALA A 80 3.19 19.73 -12.36
CA ALA A 80 4.25 20.30 -13.19
C ALA A 80 3.83 20.38 -14.67
N TYR A 81 3.23 19.34 -15.21
CA TYR A 81 2.72 19.32 -16.60
C TYR A 81 1.63 20.37 -16.82
N LEU A 82 0.69 20.51 -15.89
CA LEU A 82 -0.38 21.52 -15.95
C LEU A 82 0.17 22.95 -15.92
N GLY A 83 1.27 23.19 -15.19
CA GLY A 83 2.00 24.47 -15.22
C GLY A 83 2.50 24.83 -16.63
N LEU A 84 3.01 23.87 -17.37
CA LEU A 84 3.39 24.05 -18.77
C LEU A 84 2.17 24.31 -19.69
N VAL A 85 1.08 23.58 -19.45
CA VAL A 85 -0.14 23.70 -20.26
C VAL A 85 -0.79 25.07 -20.08
N VAL A 86 -0.86 25.56 -18.83
CA VAL A 86 -1.47 26.90 -18.55
C VAL A 86 -0.62 28.04 -19.11
N SER A 87 0.68 27.83 -19.24
CA SER A 87 1.61 28.84 -19.80
C SER A 87 1.59 28.92 -21.33
N LYS A 88 0.85 28.03 -22.02
CA LYS A 88 0.77 28.03 -23.48
C LYS A 88 0.12 29.30 -24.02
N LYS A 89 0.76 29.88 -25.02
CA LYS A 89 0.25 31.05 -25.74
C LYS A 89 -0.20 30.67 -27.17
N LYS A 90 -1.20 31.36 -27.63
CA LYS A 90 -1.67 31.32 -29.02
C LYS A 90 -0.66 32.03 -29.92
N LYS A 91 -0.79 31.89 -31.25
CA LYS A 91 0.03 32.62 -32.24
C LYS A 91 0.00 34.15 -32.09
N ASN A 92 -1.10 34.68 -31.54
CA ASN A 92 -1.26 36.12 -31.27
C ASN A 92 -0.71 36.60 -29.93
N GLY A 93 0.05 35.73 -29.20
CA GLY A 93 0.67 36.05 -27.92
C GLY A 93 -0.25 35.98 -26.69
N GLN A 94 -1.55 35.80 -26.87
CA GLN A 94 -2.48 35.63 -25.74
C GLN A 94 -2.43 34.23 -25.17
N TYR A 95 -2.70 34.09 -23.87
CA TYR A 95 -2.78 32.77 -23.23
C TYR A 95 -3.95 31.96 -23.77
N VAL A 96 -3.78 30.66 -23.90
CA VAL A 96 -4.84 29.72 -24.30
C VAL A 96 -5.98 29.73 -23.27
N TYR A 97 -5.63 29.76 -22.00
CA TYR A 97 -6.56 29.87 -20.89
C TYR A 97 -6.52 31.29 -20.32
N SER A 98 -7.59 32.08 -20.52
CA SER A 98 -7.65 33.47 -20.09
C SER A 98 -7.95 33.61 -18.60
N ASP A 99 -8.54 32.57 -18.00
CA ASP A 99 -8.90 32.52 -16.58
C ASP A 99 -8.87 31.10 -16.06
N PHE A 100 -8.84 30.95 -14.74
CA PHE A 100 -8.73 29.65 -14.09
C PHE A 100 -9.92 28.73 -14.40
N LYS A 101 -11.14 29.26 -14.49
CA LYS A 101 -12.33 28.46 -14.76
C LYS A 101 -12.30 27.80 -16.14
N LYS A 102 -11.68 28.43 -17.13
CA LYS A 102 -11.48 27.86 -18.46
C LYS A 102 -10.44 26.74 -18.46
N PHE A 103 -9.50 26.81 -17.53
CA PHE A 103 -8.49 25.76 -17.35
C PHE A 103 -9.04 24.58 -16.55
N TYR A 104 -9.77 24.87 -15.45
CA TYR A 104 -10.35 23.86 -14.59
C TYR A 104 -11.70 24.34 -14.02
N ASP A 105 -12.78 23.69 -14.40
CA ASP A 105 -14.11 23.94 -13.87
C ASP A 105 -14.47 22.93 -12.78
N HIS A 106 -14.20 23.30 -11.53
CA HIS A 106 -14.42 22.47 -10.35
C HIS A 106 -15.86 21.96 -10.25
N LYS A 107 -16.86 22.83 -10.46
CA LYS A 107 -18.28 22.45 -10.42
C LYS A 107 -18.62 21.35 -11.42
N LYS A 108 -18.11 21.48 -12.64
CA LYS A 108 -18.33 20.48 -13.70
C LYS A 108 -17.68 19.16 -13.36
N GLU A 109 -16.52 19.15 -12.70
CA GLU A 109 -15.88 17.92 -12.24
C GLU A 109 -16.64 17.27 -11.08
N GLU A 110 -17.16 18.07 -10.12
CA GLU A 110 -18.05 17.57 -9.05
C GLU A 110 -19.33 16.94 -9.62
N GLU A 111 -19.96 17.58 -10.59
CA GLU A 111 -21.18 17.09 -11.24
C GLU A 111 -20.96 15.73 -11.94
N LYS A 112 -19.79 15.49 -12.51
CA LYS A 112 -19.44 14.18 -13.10
C LYS A 112 -19.44 13.05 -12.08
N ILE A 113 -19.07 13.34 -10.85
CA ILE A 113 -19.02 12.35 -9.77
C ILE A 113 -20.39 12.16 -9.16
N THR A 114 -21.10 13.25 -8.83
CA THR A 114 -22.39 13.23 -8.17
C THR A 114 -23.52 12.74 -9.09
N ASN A 115 -23.42 13.00 -10.40
CA ASN A 115 -24.38 12.54 -11.40
C ASN A 115 -24.06 11.16 -11.99
N LYS A 116 -22.89 10.59 -11.73
CA LYS A 116 -22.59 9.19 -12.06
C LYS A 116 -23.39 8.26 -11.14
N LYS A 117 -24.54 7.82 -11.61
CA LYS A 117 -25.30 6.69 -11.07
C LYS A 117 -24.61 5.36 -11.48
N GLU A 118 -23.32 5.22 -11.27
CA GLU A 118 -22.72 3.88 -11.30
C GLU A 118 -23.06 3.21 -9.97
N PRO A 119 -23.58 1.98 -10.00
CA PRO A 119 -23.82 1.25 -8.75
C PRO A 119 -22.49 1.14 -8.01
N SER A 120 -22.41 1.73 -6.83
CA SER A 120 -21.21 1.62 -6.01
C SER A 120 -20.90 0.14 -5.82
N LYS A 121 -19.61 -0.22 -5.61
CA LYS A 121 -19.21 -1.60 -5.28
C LYS A 121 -20.02 -2.16 -4.11
N PHE A 122 -20.46 -1.29 -3.18
CA PHE A 122 -21.35 -1.62 -2.07
C PHE A 122 -22.80 -1.90 -2.49
N SER A 123 -23.31 -1.27 -3.54
CA SER A 123 -24.66 -1.54 -4.04
C SER A 123 -24.74 -2.93 -4.69
N ALA A 124 -23.70 -3.35 -5.40
CA ALA A 124 -23.59 -4.69 -5.95
C ALA A 124 -23.50 -5.76 -4.82
N LEU A 125 -22.71 -5.47 -3.76
CA LEU A 125 -22.59 -6.34 -2.58
C LEU A 125 -23.92 -6.43 -1.81
N SER A 126 -24.60 -5.30 -1.61
CA SER A 126 -25.90 -5.23 -0.95
C SER A 126 -26.97 -6.03 -1.69
N LYS A 127 -26.95 -5.98 -3.03
CA LYS A 127 -27.85 -6.77 -3.87
C LYS A 127 -27.57 -8.28 -3.72
N HIS A 128 -26.30 -8.66 -3.74
CA HIS A 128 -25.87 -10.05 -3.58
C HIS A 128 -26.24 -10.62 -2.19
N LEU A 129 -26.19 -9.81 -1.14
CA LEU A 129 -26.59 -10.20 0.22
C LEU A 129 -28.10 -10.38 0.33
N LYS A 130 -28.91 -9.51 -0.32
CA LYS A 130 -30.38 -9.65 -0.36
C LYS A 130 -30.81 -10.90 -1.12
N ASP A 131 -30.20 -11.18 -2.27
CA ASP A 131 -30.50 -12.37 -3.07
C ASP A 131 -30.15 -13.69 -2.34
N LYS A 132 -29.23 -13.66 -1.36
CA LYS A 132 -28.93 -14.80 -0.50
C LYS A 132 -29.97 -15.00 0.61
N GLN A 133 -30.51 -13.92 1.17
CA GLN A 133 -31.50 -13.99 2.25
C GLN A 133 -32.91 -14.44 1.76
N GLU A 134 -33.19 -14.26 0.47
CA GLU A 134 -34.46 -14.71 -0.12
C GLU A 134 -34.45 -16.20 -0.57
N LYS A 135 -33.29 -16.86 -0.46
CA LYS A 135 -33.13 -18.28 -0.88
C LYS A 135 -33.05 -19.27 0.27
N ASP A 136 -33.10 -18.83 1.52
CA ASP A 136 -33.19 -19.62 2.74
C ASP A 136 -34.61 -19.54 3.30
#